data_8b8de459f7db1149131400cbf1e386c0
#
_entry.id   8b8de459f7db1149131400cbf1e386c0
#
_cell.length_a   1.000
_cell.length_b   1.000
_cell.length_c   1.000
_cell.angle_alpha   90.00
_cell.angle_beta   90.00
_cell.angle_gamma   90.00
#
_symmetry.space_group_name_H-M   'P 1'
#
loop_
_entity.id
_entity.type
_entity.pdbx_description
1 polymer ?
#
loop_
_entity_poly.entity_id
_entity_poly.type
_entity_poly.pdbx_seq_one_letter_code
_entity_poly.pdbx_strand_id
1 'polypeptide(L)'
;MKIACLTFNPIQENTYVVWDDTSEAVVIDAGNSNPREDAALDNFIAEHGLRPVLAANTHGHFDHTLGVAHLKKRYGIPFAMSLKDAFLLDNASTSGSIFGVPVGEMPSVDTDLDTTPEIRFGHTVLRVLRTPGHTPGGVVLLCGEYLFCGDTLFAGSIGPVSYTHLRAHETGA
;
A
#
# COMPACT_ATOMS: atom_id res chain seq x y z
N MET A 1 3.35 17.29 7.67
CA MET A 1 2.67 16.08 7.17
C MET A 1 1.63 15.63 8.19
N LYS A 2 0.48 15.17 7.73
CA LYS A 2 -0.61 14.58 8.53
C LYS A 2 -0.84 13.16 8.04
N ILE A 3 -1.32 12.29 8.93
CA ILE A 3 -1.54 10.86 8.65
C ILE A 3 -2.88 10.47 9.26
N ALA A 4 -3.68 9.72 8.51
CA ALA A 4 -4.82 8.98 9.01
C ALA A 4 -4.66 7.50 8.67
N CYS A 5 -5.16 6.64 9.55
CA CYS A 5 -5.22 5.20 9.34
C CYS A 5 -6.70 4.79 9.34
N LEU A 6 -7.11 4.11 8.28
CA LEU A 6 -8.43 3.49 8.16
C LEU A 6 -8.21 1.99 8.05
N THR A 7 -9.00 1.21 8.79
CA THR A 7 -8.90 -0.25 8.74
C THR A 7 -10.01 -0.79 7.85
N PHE A 8 -9.64 -1.56 6.85
CA PHE A 8 -10.55 -2.10 5.83
C PHE A 8 -10.42 -3.61 5.70
N ASN A 9 -11.32 -4.18 4.95
CA ASN A 9 -11.51 -5.59 4.60
C ASN A 9 -11.57 -6.55 5.81
N PRO A 10 -11.97 -7.82 5.62
CA PRO A 10 -12.09 -8.81 6.71
C PRO A 10 -10.75 -9.18 7.36
N ILE A 11 -9.61 -8.90 6.69
CA ILE A 11 -8.26 -9.16 7.22
C ILE A 11 -7.79 -8.04 8.14
N GLN A 12 -8.55 -6.90 8.18
CA GLN A 12 -8.25 -5.71 9.00
C GLN A 12 -6.94 -5.02 8.58
N GLU A 13 -6.75 -4.91 7.26
CA GLU A 13 -5.63 -4.17 6.69
C GLU A 13 -5.71 -2.68 7.03
N ASN A 14 -4.55 -2.05 7.23
CA ASN A 14 -4.41 -0.64 7.57
C ASN A 14 -4.06 0.20 6.34
N THR A 15 -5.06 0.86 5.78
CA THR A 15 -4.90 1.86 4.72
C THR A 15 -4.50 3.20 5.31
N TYR A 16 -3.42 3.80 4.83
CA TYR A 16 -3.00 5.12 5.29
C TYR A 16 -3.30 6.19 4.26
N VAL A 17 -3.87 7.31 4.71
CA VAL A 17 -3.95 8.55 3.92
C VAL A 17 -2.93 9.52 4.49
N VAL A 18 -1.99 9.96 3.67
CA VAL A 18 -0.89 10.84 4.06
C VAL A 18 -0.96 12.12 3.23
N TRP A 19 -0.98 13.28 3.90
CA TRP A 19 -1.09 14.58 3.21
C TRP A 19 -0.35 15.69 3.93
N ASP A 20 -0.18 16.82 3.27
CA ASP A 20 0.42 18.02 3.85
C ASP A 20 -0.50 19.26 3.75
N ASP A 21 0.06 20.44 3.93
CA ASP A 21 -0.67 21.72 3.90
C ASP A 21 -1.13 22.14 2.50
N THR A 22 -0.64 21.48 1.45
CA THR A 22 -1.14 21.66 0.07
C THR A 22 -2.44 20.91 -0.21
N SER A 23 -2.87 20.06 0.71
CA SER A 23 -3.96 19.09 0.56
C SER A 23 -3.71 17.98 -0.47
N GLU A 24 -2.54 17.92 -1.10
CA GLU A 24 -2.16 16.74 -1.88
C GLU A 24 -1.99 15.54 -0.95
N ALA A 25 -2.52 14.40 -1.37
CA ALA A 25 -2.52 13.18 -0.57
C ALA A 25 -2.05 11.96 -1.36
N VAL A 26 -1.32 11.10 -0.68
CA VAL A 26 -0.99 9.74 -1.12
C VAL A 26 -1.80 8.76 -0.27
N VAL A 27 -2.45 7.79 -0.92
CA VAL A 27 -3.10 6.67 -0.24
C VAL A 27 -2.15 5.48 -0.29
N ILE A 28 -1.76 4.97 0.87
CA ILE A 28 -0.82 3.85 1.01
C ILE A 28 -1.60 2.61 1.41
N ASP A 29 -1.38 1.51 0.71
CA ASP A 29 -2.00 0.21 0.93
C ASP A 29 -3.54 0.31 0.98
N ALA A 30 -4.16 0.60 -0.16
CA ALA A 30 -5.60 0.79 -0.25
C ALA A 30 -6.34 -0.55 -0.17
N GLY A 31 -6.78 -0.94 1.02
CA GLY A 31 -7.43 -2.22 1.31
C GLY A 31 -8.97 -2.22 1.25
N ASN A 32 -9.61 -1.11 0.89
CA ASN A 32 -11.07 -1.02 0.78
C ASN A 32 -11.59 -2.02 -0.27
N SER A 33 -12.51 -2.89 0.16
CA SER A 33 -12.88 -4.13 -0.55
C SER A 33 -14.32 -4.16 -1.05
N ASN A 34 -15.11 -3.15 -0.72
CA ASN A 34 -16.54 -3.12 -1.02
C ASN A 34 -17.07 -1.67 -1.08
N PRO A 35 -18.26 -1.43 -1.68
CA PRO A 35 -18.80 -0.08 -1.85
C PRO A 35 -18.98 0.74 -0.55
N ARG A 36 -19.16 0.08 0.61
CA ARG A 36 -19.27 0.78 1.90
C ARG A 36 -17.90 1.32 2.35
N GLU A 37 -16.85 0.53 2.16
CA GLU A 37 -15.48 0.92 2.47
C GLU A 37 -14.97 1.95 1.47
N ASP A 38 -15.31 1.81 0.17
CA ASP A 38 -15.05 2.83 -0.85
C ASP A 38 -15.64 4.18 -0.44
N ALA A 39 -16.91 4.18 -0.04
CA ALA A 39 -17.59 5.40 0.41
C ALA A 39 -16.97 5.96 1.70
N ALA A 40 -16.48 5.12 2.62
CA ALA A 40 -15.82 5.58 3.84
C ALA A 40 -14.51 6.31 3.52
N LEU A 41 -13.70 5.77 2.60
CA LEU A 41 -12.47 6.42 2.14
C LEU A 41 -12.77 7.72 1.39
N ASP A 42 -13.75 7.71 0.46
CA ASP A 42 -14.16 8.89 -0.30
C ASP A 42 -14.68 10.00 0.62
N ASN A 43 -15.49 9.68 1.63
CA ASN A 43 -15.99 10.63 2.59
C ASN A 43 -14.85 11.24 3.42
N PHE A 44 -13.91 10.42 3.89
CA PHE A 44 -12.73 10.92 4.61
C PHE A 44 -11.94 11.92 3.75
N ILE A 45 -11.68 11.59 2.49
CA ILE A 45 -10.99 12.45 1.54
C ILE A 45 -11.74 13.78 1.34
N ALA A 46 -13.07 13.70 1.15
CA ALA A 46 -13.92 14.88 0.92
C ALA A 46 -14.02 15.77 2.17
N GLU A 47 -14.24 15.20 3.35
CA GLU A 47 -14.36 15.93 4.62
C GLU A 47 -13.10 16.70 4.98
N HIS A 48 -11.92 16.19 4.56
CA HIS A 48 -10.64 16.86 4.80
C HIS A 48 -10.18 17.74 3.63
N GLY A 49 -10.99 17.84 2.56
CA GLY A 49 -10.66 18.62 1.37
C GLY A 49 -9.39 18.17 0.67
N LEU A 50 -9.12 16.86 0.68
CA LEU A 50 -7.88 16.30 0.14
C LEU A 50 -7.97 16.09 -1.37
N ARG A 51 -6.83 16.14 -2.02
CA ARG A 51 -6.62 15.83 -3.43
C ARG A 51 -5.68 14.65 -3.56
N PRO A 52 -6.18 13.41 -3.67
CA PRO A 52 -5.34 12.25 -3.92
C PRO A 52 -4.55 12.45 -5.22
N VAL A 53 -3.26 12.12 -5.19
CA VAL A 53 -2.35 12.25 -6.35
C VAL A 53 -1.67 10.93 -6.70
N LEU A 54 -1.66 9.96 -5.78
CA LEU A 54 -1.04 8.66 -5.97
C LEU A 54 -1.67 7.63 -5.04
N ALA A 55 -1.87 6.40 -5.52
CA ALA A 55 -1.98 5.20 -4.71
C ALA A 55 -0.60 4.52 -4.68
N ALA A 56 -0.07 4.20 -3.51
CA ALA A 56 1.23 3.56 -3.35
C ALA A 56 1.11 2.33 -2.46
N ASN A 57 1.70 1.21 -2.86
CA ASN A 57 1.66 0.00 -2.05
C ASN A 57 3.05 -0.37 -1.53
N THR A 58 3.06 -0.83 -0.27
CA THR A 58 4.26 -1.40 0.35
C THR A 58 4.63 -2.74 -0.27
N HIS A 59 3.63 -3.51 -0.73
CA HIS A 59 3.81 -4.81 -1.40
C HIS A 59 2.54 -5.22 -2.18
N GLY A 60 2.60 -6.35 -2.88
CA GLY A 60 1.56 -6.75 -3.82
C GLY A 60 0.49 -7.71 -3.31
N HIS A 61 0.35 -7.96 -2.02
CA HIS A 61 -0.74 -8.82 -1.52
C HIS A 61 -2.10 -8.18 -1.78
N PHE A 62 -3.10 -9.03 -2.04
CA PHE A 62 -4.42 -8.62 -2.52
C PHE A 62 -5.13 -7.69 -1.53
N ASP A 63 -5.03 -7.95 -0.24
CA ASP A 63 -5.68 -7.19 0.83
C ASP A 63 -5.17 -5.74 0.95
N HIS A 64 -3.93 -5.47 0.54
CA HIS A 64 -3.35 -4.14 0.42
C HIS A 64 -3.69 -3.43 -0.91
N THR A 65 -4.29 -4.16 -1.88
CA THR A 65 -4.46 -3.65 -3.25
C THR A 65 -5.93 -3.52 -3.68
N LEU A 66 -6.87 -4.09 -2.91
CA LEU A 66 -8.30 -4.18 -3.26
C LEU A 66 -8.93 -2.84 -3.67
N GLY A 67 -8.56 -1.73 -3.00
CA GLY A 67 -9.10 -0.41 -3.24
C GLY A 67 -8.42 0.39 -4.36
N VAL A 68 -7.30 -0.08 -4.89
CA VAL A 68 -6.54 0.69 -5.89
C VAL A 68 -7.34 0.92 -7.18
N ALA A 69 -8.10 -0.07 -7.63
CA ALA A 69 -8.96 0.07 -8.81
C ALA A 69 -10.03 1.17 -8.61
N HIS A 70 -10.62 1.25 -7.41
CA HIS A 70 -11.54 2.31 -7.04
C HIS A 70 -10.85 3.68 -7.10
N LEU A 71 -9.67 3.83 -6.49
CA LEU A 71 -8.91 5.08 -6.48
C LEU A 71 -8.53 5.55 -7.89
N LYS A 72 -8.04 4.65 -8.75
CA LYS A 72 -7.73 4.96 -10.16
C LYS A 72 -8.97 5.45 -10.91
N LYS A 73 -10.11 4.77 -10.76
CA LYS A 73 -11.36 5.12 -11.42
C LYS A 73 -11.94 6.44 -10.89
N ARG A 74 -11.92 6.63 -9.58
CA ARG A 74 -12.60 7.76 -8.91
C ARG A 74 -11.82 9.06 -9.02
N TYR A 75 -10.49 8.99 -8.87
CA TYR A 75 -9.62 10.18 -8.80
C TYR A 75 -8.69 10.33 -9.99
N GLY A 76 -8.60 9.32 -10.88
CA GLY A 76 -7.72 9.36 -12.05
C GLY A 76 -6.24 9.36 -11.70
N ILE A 77 -5.86 8.78 -10.55
CA ILE A 77 -4.50 8.80 -10.03
C ILE A 77 -3.70 7.56 -10.46
N PRO A 78 -2.36 7.67 -10.61
CA PRO A 78 -1.50 6.53 -10.88
C PRO A 78 -1.37 5.61 -9.67
N PHE A 79 -0.89 4.39 -9.93
CA PHE A 79 -0.57 3.36 -8.95
C PHE A 79 0.92 3.04 -8.95
N ALA A 80 1.56 3.11 -7.79
CA ALA A 80 2.96 2.81 -7.58
C ALA A 80 3.14 1.58 -6.68
N MET A 81 3.91 0.60 -7.16
CA MET A 81 4.28 -0.62 -6.45
C MET A 81 5.53 -1.20 -7.09
N SER A 82 6.27 -2.03 -6.39
CA SER A 82 7.38 -2.78 -7.01
C SER A 82 6.86 -3.78 -8.05
N LEU A 83 7.40 -3.74 -9.26
CA LEU A 83 7.06 -4.70 -10.33
C LEU A 83 7.48 -6.14 -10.00
N LYS A 84 8.37 -6.35 -9.02
CA LYS A 84 8.70 -7.70 -8.53
C LYS A 84 7.52 -8.41 -7.87
N ASP A 85 6.51 -7.66 -7.44
CA ASP A 85 5.29 -8.20 -6.85
C ASP A 85 4.12 -8.27 -7.86
N ALA A 86 4.32 -7.92 -9.14
CA ALA A 86 3.25 -7.94 -10.14
C ALA A 86 2.55 -9.31 -10.25
N PHE A 87 3.29 -10.40 -10.10
CA PHE A 87 2.73 -11.76 -10.10
C PHE A 87 1.71 -12.01 -8.96
N LEU A 88 1.80 -11.25 -7.86
CA LEU A 88 0.83 -11.33 -6.76
C LEU A 88 -0.53 -10.74 -7.18
N LEU A 89 -0.51 -9.68 -8.01
CA LEU A 89 -1.73 -9.12 -8.58
C LEU A 89 -2.41 -10.12 -9.53
N ASP A 90 -1.63 -10.82 -10.35
CA ASP A 90 -2.15 -11.86 -11.27
C ASP A 90 -2.80 -13.02 -10.49
N ASN A 91 -2.31 -13.31 -9.28
CA ASN A 91 -2.81 -14.37 -8.41
C ASN A 91 -3.79 -13.89 -7.31
N ALA A 92 -4.14 -12.61 -7.29
CA ALA A 92 -4.93 -11.99 -6.23
C ALA A 92 -6.30 -12.67 -6.01
N SER A 93 -6.99 -13.06 -7.09
CA SER A 93 -8.28 -13.76 -7.02
C SER A 93 -8.17 -15.13 -6.33
N THR A 94 -7.10 -15.87 -6.61
CA THR A 94 -6.83 -17.17 -5.93
C THR A 94 -6.57 -16.97 -4.46
N SER A 95 -5.72 -15.99 -4.12
CA SER A 95 -5.39 -15.65 -2.74
C SER A 95 -6.62 -15.18 -1.96
N GLY A 96 -7.41 -14.25 -2.52
CA GLY A 96 -8.65 -13.77 -1.92
C GLY A 96 -9.65 -14.88 -1.64
N SER A 97 -9.77 -15.85 -2.55
CA SER A 97 -10.68 -17.00 -2.37
C SER A 97 -10.33 -17.84 -1.15
N ILE A 98 -9.04 -17.98 -0.80
CA ILE A 98 -8.59 -18.70 0.41
C ILE A 98 -9.11 -18.00 1.68
N PHE A 99 -9.18 -16.68 1.67
CA PHE A 99 -9.65 -15.87 2.79
C PHE A 99 -11.15 -15.51 2.71
N GLY A 100 -11.86 -16.02 1.68
CA GLY A 100 -13.27 -15.70 1.46
C GLY A 100 -13.53 -14.24 1.06
N VAL A 101 -12.54 -13.56 0.52
CA VAL A 101 -12.61 -12.17 0.06
C VAL A 101 -12.77 -12.14 -1.46
N PRO A 102 -13.87 -11.60 -2.00
CA PRO A 102 -14.02 -11.41 -3.44
C PRO A 102 -12.98 -10.40 -3.94
N VAL A 103 -12.26 -10.77 -4.98
CA VAL A 103 -11.25 -9.91 -5.64
C VAL A 103 -11.72 -9.62 -7.05
N GLY A 104 -11.83 -8.34 -7.38
CA GLY A 104 -12.11 -7.87 -8.73
C GLY A 104 -10.87 -7.88 -9.62
N GLU A 105 -10.96 -7.19 -10.76
CA GLU A 105 -9.82 -6.97 -11.64
C GLU A 105 -8.76 -6.10 -10.94
N MET A 106 -7.52 -6.60 -10.88
CA MET A 106 -6.40 -5.86 -10.30
C MET A 106 -5.89 -4.81 -11.28
N PRO A 107 -5.56 -3.60 -10.79
CA PRO A 107 -5.05 -2.53 -11.64
C PRO A 107 -3.61 -2.79 -12.07
N SER A 108 -3.25 -2.27 -13.24
CA SER A 108 -1.84 -2.23 -13.68
C SER A 108 -1.03 -1.23 -12.84
N VAL A 109 0.22 -1.56 -12.60
CA VAL A 109 1.20 -0.68 -11.96
C VAL A 109 1.67 0.38 -12.97
N ASP A 110 1.61 1.66 -12.59
CA ASP A 110 2.05 2.78 -13.43
C ASP A 110 3.48 3.22 -13.10
N THR A 111 3.91 3.03 -11.85
CA THR A 111 5.23 3.44 -11.36
C THR A 111 5.90 2.31 -10.59
N ASP A 112 7.10 1.91 -11.05
CA ASP A 112 7.90 0.88 -10.39
C ASP A 112 8.71 1.45 -9.22
N LEU A 113 8.39 1.02 -7.99
CA LEU A 113 9.09 1.45 -6.79
C LEU A 113 10.49 0.83 -6.63
N ASP A 114 10.86 -0.19 -7.40
CA ASP A 114 12.25 -0.68 -7.43
C ASP A 114 13.22 0.35 -8.04
N THR A 115 12.73 1.19 -8.94
CA THR A 115 13.52 2.20 -9.66
C THR A 115 13.21 3.63 -9.22
N THR A 116 12.19 3.81 -8.37
CA THR A 116 11.74 5.12 -7.88
C THR A 116 12.16 5.27 -6.41
N PRO A 117 13.24 6.03 -6.11
CA PRO A 117 13.76 6.14 -4.75
C PRO A 117 12.93 7.04 -3.83
N GLU A 118 12.05 7.87 -4.41
CA GLU A 118 11.24 8.85 -3.69
C GLU A 118 9.89 9.06 -4.34
N ILE A 119 8.85 9.21 -3.53
CA ILE A 119 7.52 9.69 -3.91
C ILE A 119 7.39 11.12 -3.41
N ARG A 120 7.03 12.06 -4.31
CA ARG A 120 6.86 13.47 -3.98
C ARG A 120 5.41 13.91 -4.17
N PHE A 121 4.88 14.61 -3.19
CA PHE A 121 3.56 15.23 -3.26
C PHE A 121 3.54 16.49 -2.38
N GLY A 122 2.94 17.57 -2.87
CA GLY A 122 3.00 18.86 -2.19
C GLY A 122 4.43 19.24 -1.80
N HIS A 123 4.64 19.47 -0.51
CA HIS A 123 5.96 19.74 0.07
C HIS A 123 6.60 18.50 0.72
N THR A 124 5.95 17.34 0.61
CA THR A 124 6.34 16.11 1.30
C THR A 124 7.08 15.16 0.38
N VAL A 125 8.05 14.45 0.95
CA VAL A 125 8.82 13.40 0.28
C VAL A 125 8.77 12.13 1.11
N LEU A 126 8.28 11.03 0.52
CA LEU A 126 8.42 9.69 1.06
C LEU A 126 9.63 9.02 0.40
N ARG A 127 10.60 8.59 1.17
CA ARG A 127 11.73 7.79 0.68
C ARG A 127 11.30 6.34 0.56
N VAL A 128 11.63 5.71 -0.56
CA VAL A 128 11.35 4.29 -0.82
C VAL A 128 12.57 3.47 -0.39
N LEU A 129 12.39 2.61 0.60
CA LEU A 129 13.42 1.69 1.09
C LEU A 129 13.01 0.27 0.71
N ARG A 130 13.84 -0.42 -0.07
CA ARG A 130 13.57 -1.81 -0.45
C ARG A 130 13.80 -2.74 0.74
N THR A 131 12.79 -3.53 1.07
CA THR A 131 12.80 -4.47 2.19
C THR A 131 12.25 -5.83 1.73
N PRO A 132 12.91 -6.49 0.76
CA PRO A 132 12.46 -7.80 0.32
C PRO A 132 12.53 -8.80 1.47
N GLY A 133 11.50 -9.64 1.59
CA GLY A 133 11.40 -10.63 2.69
C GLY A 133 10.02 -11.22 2.75
N HIS A 134 9.03 -10.46 3.22
CA HIS A 134 7.62 -10.84 3.18
C HIS A 134 7.17 -11.09 1.74
N THR A 135 7.52 -10.19 0.84
CA THR A 135 7.43 -10.37 -0.61
C THR A 135 8.75 -9.99 -1.30
N PRO A 136 8.99 -10.41 -2.56
CA PRO A 136 10.17 -10.01 -3.34
C PRO A 136 10.24 -8.50 -3.59
N GLY A 137 9.08 -7.85 -3.76
CA GLY A 137 8.95 -6.44 -4.07
C GLY A 137 8.62 -5.57 -2.86
N GLY A 138 8.72 -6.12 -1.64
CA GLY A 138 8.44 -5.38 -0.42
C GLY A 138 9.26 -4.10 -0.30
N VAL A 139 8.60 -2.99 0.01
CA VAL A 139 9.20 -1.69 0.30
C VAL A 139 8.64 -1.12 1.59
N VAL A 140 9.40 -0.23 2.18
CA VAL A 140 8.98 0.61 3.29
C VAL A 140 9.03 2.05 2.84
N LEU A 141 8.01 2.84 3.17
CA LEU A 141 7.94 4.25 2.85
C LEU A 141 8.28 5.08 4.10
N LEU A 142 9.33 5.88 4.03
CA LEU A 142 9.86 6.65 5.17
C LEU A 142 9.65 8.15 4.95
N CYS A 143 9.06 8.83 5.93
CA CYS A 143 9.00 10.28 5.98
C CYS A 143 9.26 10.81 7.40
N GLY A 144 10.41 11.49 7.59
CA GLY A 144 10.84 11.92 8.92
C GLY A 144 11.00 10.73 9.87
N GLU A 145 10.22 10.70 10.94
CA GLU A 145 10.18 9.62 11.93
C GLU A 145 9.05 8.57 11.67
N TYR A 146 8.28 8.75 10.60
CA TYR A 146 7.18 7.86 10.24
C TYR A 146 7.61 6.83 9.22
N LEU A 147 7.24 5.57 9.49
CA LEU A 147 7.58 4.42 8.67
C LEU A 147 6.30 3.64 8.32
N PHE A 148 5.96 3.61 7.03
CA PHE A 148 4.85 2.77 6.53
C PHE A 148 5.46 1.47 6.04
N CYS A 149 5.35 0.43 6.84
CA CYS A 149 6.09 -0.81 6.64
C CYS A 149 5.25 -1.98 6.13
N GLY A 150 3.94 -1.79 5.93
CA GLY A 150 3.05 -2.89 5.57
C GLY A 150 3.32 -4.10 6.44
N ASP A 151 3.44 -5.26 5.83
CA ASP A 151 3.70 -6.53 6.50
C ASP A 151 5.19 -6.85 6.75
N THR A 152 6.08 -5.86 6.60
CA THR A 152 7.50 -6.04 6.93
C THR A 152 7.72 -6.08 8.44
N LEU A 153 7.08 -5.17 9.20
CA LEU A 153 7.22 -5.05 10.66
C LEU A 153 5.85 -4.99 11.33
N PHE A 154 5.68 -5.76 12.39
CA PHE A 154 4.54 -5.70 13.30
C PHE A 154 5.00 -5.32 14.71
N ALA A 155 4.07 -4.89 15.56
CA ALA A 155 4.39 -4.61 16.96
C ALA A 155 4.93 -5.86 17.67
N GLY A 156 6.24 -5.86 17.95
CA GLY A 156 6.94 -6.98 18.60
C GLY A 156 7.26 -8.18 17.70
N SER A 157 7.10 -8.07 16.38
CA SER A 157 7.32 -9.16 15.42
C SER A 157 7.75 -8.62 14.04
N ILE A 158 8.22 -9.54 13.20
CA ILE A 158 8.39 -9.29 11.76
C ILE A 158 7.36 -10.09 10.98
N GLY A 159 7.02 -9.64 9.78
CA GLY A 159 6.14 -10.37 8.86
C GLY A 159 6.68 -11.74 8.49
N PRO A 160 5.80 -12.68 8.10
CA PRO A 160 6.23 -13.97 7.60
C PRO A 160 7.07 -13.78 6.33
N VAL A 161 8.25 -14.42 6.29
CA VAL A 161 9.17 -14.31 5.15
C VAL A 161 8.89 -15.42 4.16
N SER A 162 8.56 -15.06 2.92
CA SER A 162 8.29 -16.02 1.85
C SER A 162 9.56 -16.66 1.27
N TYR A 163 10.73 -16.06 1.51
CA TYR A 163 12.04 -16.55 1.03
C TYR A 163 12.93 -16.93 2.19
N THR A 164 13.15 -18.22 2.37
CA THR A 164 13.94 -18.79 3.48
C THR A 164 15.41 -18.37 3.47
N HIS A 165 15.96 -18.03 2.30
CA HIS A 165 17.36 -17.59 2.18
C HIS A 165 17.62 -16.18 2.73
N LEU A 166 16.58 -15.34 2.88
CA LEU A 166 16.73 -13.99 3.46
C LEU A 166 16.82 -14.04 4.99
N ARG A 167 16.23 -15.04 5.64
CA ARG A 167 16.32 -15.23 7.10
C ARG A 167 17.74 -15.38 7.62
N ALA A 168 18.63 -15.96 6.82
CA ALA A 168 20.01 -16.21 7.23
C ALA A 168 20.85 -14.92 7.36
N HIS A 169 20.42 -13.81 6.74
CA HIS A 169 21.13 -12.52 6.78
C HIS A 169 20.56 -11.55 7.82
N GLU A 170 19.30 -11.76 8.25
CA GLU A 170 18.64 -10.87 9.23
C GLU A 170 18.91 -11.26 10.68
N THR A 171 19.32 -12.51 10.94
CA THR A 171 19.60 -13.01 12.30
C THR A 171 21.03 -12.72 12.78
N GLY A 172 21.81 -11.99 12.03
CA GLY A 172 23.20 -11.60 12.34
C GLY A 172 23.36 -10.26 13.07
N ALA A 173 22.27 -9.68 13.56
CA ALA A 173 22.32 -8.41 14.31
C ALA A 173 21.92 -8.61 15.77
#